data_9ed017ebf51e06109cb9209c6b0d80ab
#
_entry.id   9ed017ebf51e06109cb9209c6b0d80ab
#
_cell.length_a   1.000
_cell.length_b   1.000
_cell.length_c   1.000
_cell.angle_alpha   90.00
_cell.angle_beta   90.00
_cell.angle_gamma   90.00
#
_symmetry.space_group_name_H-M   'P 1'
#
loop_
_entity.id
_entity.type
_entity.pdbx_description
1 polymer ?
#
loop_
_entity_poly.entity_id
_entity_poly.type
_entity_poly.pdbx_seq_one_letter_code
_entity_poly.pdbx_strand_id
1 'polypeptide(L)'
;MQATTLVPRTADLFDQGLEHRSGAALLRFGAARHRQDDPAGSPAGSSGSPAGVSGRPGWSGDGAVAWLDAGRGHLWSVGDAAAAAALVLRAEEELRGTVREFTGPRGVEAHVGEHFGLTDVVEWVFRWTLEEPPAMPGEQRVAPLGAEHHEELLAFLGAHSPAHSTGPGCADVSLWAGIRDTRGHLVACGALSRLRDSGAPLMASVATDTSQRGQGLGAALTAWLTRYAVREHGLCTLWQLAGNAPAQRLYDRLGYRDEDLCTSARITGR
;
A
#
# COMPACT_ATOMS: atom_id res chain seq x y z
N MET A 1 20.06 -21.20 14.91
CA MET A 1 18.77 -20.69 15.43
C MET A 1 18.89 -19.17 15.50
N GLN A 2 18.48 -18.48 14.48
CA GLN A 2 18.42 -17.01 14.49
C GLN A 2 17.06 -16.61 15.04
N ALA A 3 17.07 -15.81 16.10
CA ALA A 3 15.86 -15.29 16.73
C ALA A 3 15.14 -14.39 15.72
N THR A 4 13.97 -14.83 15.29
CA THR A 4 13.04 -13.99 14.52
C THR A 4 12.58 -12.88 15.46
N THR A 5 13.07 -11.67 15.25
CA THR A 5 12.61 -10.48 15.97
C THR A 5 11.12 -10.33 15.64
N LEU A 6 10.28 -10.65 16.63
CA LEU A 6 8.84 -10.44 16.55
C LEU A 6 8.58 -8.94 16.29
N VAL A 7 8.10 -8.64 15.10
CA VAL A 7 7.51 -7.32 14.81
C VAL A 7 6.32 -7.21 15.78
N PRO A 8 6.25 -6.16 16.62
CA PRO A 8 5.09 -5.95 17.49
C PRO A 8 3.81 -6.03 16.67
N ARG A 9 2.77 -6.69 17.20
CA ARG A 9 1.47 -6.68 16.53
C ARG A 9 1.06 -5.22 16.33
N THR A 10 0.59 -4.89 15.16
CA THR A 10 0.20 -3.50 14.83
C THR A 10 -0.88 -2.99 15.81
N ALA A 11 -1.70 -3.88 16.39
CA ALA A 11 -2.61 -3.59 17.48
C ALA A 11 -1.89 -3.05 18.73
N ASP A 12 -0.72 -3.59 19.10
CA ASP A 12 0.05 -3.13 20.27
C ASP A 12 0.59 -1.70 20.08
N LEU A 13 0.65 -1.23 18.84
CA LEU A 13 1.09 0.11 18.49
C LEU A 13 -0.05 1.14 18.57
N PHE A 14 -1.29 0.73 18.40
CA PHE A 14 -2.48 1.55 18.66
C PHE A 14 -2.73 1.72 20.17
N ASP A 15 -2.44 0.71 21.00
CA ASP A 15 -2.56 0.77 22.46
C ASP A 15 -1.52 1.67 23.12
N GLN A 16 -0.42 1.99 22.45
CA GLN A 16 0.64 2.86 22.99
C GLN A 16 0.37 4.37 22.82
N GLY A 17 -0.88 4.79 22.71
CA GLY A 17 -1.28 6.20 22.69
C GLY A 17 -1.21 6.87 21.33
N LEU A 18 -1.10 6.10 20.24
CA LEU A 18 -1.34 6.58 18.89
C LEU A 18 -2.86 6.64 18.64
N GLU A 19 -3.55 7.47 19.39
CA GLU A 19 -5.00 7.72 19.30
C GLU A 19 -5.44 8.38 17.97
N HIS A 20 -4.55 8.54 17.03
CA HIS A 20 -4.90 9.06 15.71
C HIS A 20 -5.22 7.91 14.76
N ARG A 21 -6.49 7.66 14.65
CA ARG A 21 -7.26 6.76 13.81
C ARG A 21 -7.15 7.07 12.31
N SER A 22 -5.93 7.25 11.75
CA SER A 22 -5.75 7.57 10.34
C SER A 22 -4.72 6.67 9.65
N GLY A 23 -4.98 6.25 8.40
CA GLY A 23 -4.06 5.49 7.57
C GLY A 23 -2.81 6.30 7.25
N ALA A 24 -2.91 7.63 7.27
CA ALA A 24 -1.77 8.51 7.45
C ALA A 24 -0.96 8.12 8.68
N ALA A 25 -1.56 7.59 9.75
CA ALA A 25 -0.82 7.05 10.89
C ALA A 25 -0.04 5.79 10.52
N LEU A 26 -0.58 4.89 9.70
CA LEU A 26 0.15 3.70 9.23
C LEU A 26 1.26 4.06 8.24
N LEU A 27 1.04 5.05 7.40
CA LEU A 27 2.07 5.61 6.53
C LEU A 27 3.08 6.43 7.34
N ARG A 28 2.63 7.23 8.33
CA ARG A 28 3.46 7.97 9.30
C ARG A 28 4.22 7.05 10.24
N PHE A 29 3.73 5.84 10.45
CA PHE A 29 4.41 4.84 11.27
C PHE A 29 5.65 4.28 10.55
N GLY A 30 5.60 4.06 9.25
CA GLY A 30 6.79 3.86 8.43
C GLY A 30 7.78 5.01 8.64
N ALA A 31 7.31 6.26 8.55
CA ALA A 31 8.09 7.47 8.77
C ALA A 31 8.57 7.68 10.22
N ALA A 32 7.85 7.20 11.25
CA ALA A 32 8.24 7.31 12.65
C ALA A 32 9.30 6.26 13.05
N ARG A 33 9.26 5.07 12.47
CA ARG A 33 10.38 4.12 12.55
C ARG A 33 11.67 4.73 12.01
N HIS A 34 11.57 5.53 10.95
CA HIS A 34 12.70 6.29 10.42
C HIS A 34 13.32 7.28 11.43
N ARG A 35 12.58 7.72 12.46
CA ARG A 35 13.07 8.65 13.48
C ARG A 35 13.59 7.98 14.75
N GLN A 36 13.14 6.77 15.07
CA GLN A 36 13.54 6.05 16.30
C GLN A 36 14.91 5.36 16.20
N ASP A 37 15.39 5.12 14.98
CA ASP A 37 16.71 4.52 14.77
C ASP A 37 17.84 5.56 14.68
N ASP A 38 17.56 6.87 14.95
CA ASP A 38 18.57 7.91 15.14
C ASP A 38 18.72 8.23 16.66
N PRO A 39 19.64 7.57 17.38
CA PRO A 39 19.83 7.77 18.82
C PRO A 39 20.56 9.07 19.18
N ALA A 40 20.92 9.90 18.21
CA ALA A 40 21.59 11.18 18.44
C ALA A 40 20.65 12.33 18.03
N GLY A 41 19.84 12.78 18.99
CA GLY A 41 19.08 14.02 18.86
C GLY A 41 19.95 15.19 18.50
N SER A 42 20.07 15.53 17.23
CA SER A 42 20.62 16.78 16.76
C SER A 42 19.57 17.87 16.86
N PRO A 43 19.93 19.06 17.42
CA PRO A 43 18.99 20.16 17.57
C PRO A 43 18.56 20.71 16.21
N ALA A 44 17.31 21.13 16.12
CA ALA A 44 16.74 21.80 14.98
C ALA A 44 17.65 22.95 14.52
N GLY A 45 18.19 22.85 13.30
CA GLY A 45 18.96 23.94 12.69
C GLY A 45 20.30 23.53 12.13
N SER A 46 20.39 22.56 11.27
CA SER A 46 21.51 22.42 10.34
C SER A 46 21.06 21.67 9.09
N SER A 47 21.51 22.13 7.94
CA SER A 47 21.43 21.48 6.64
C SER A 47 22.09 20.11 6.70
N GLY A 48 21.39 19.11 7.22
CA GLY A 48 21.87 17.74 7.38
C GLY A 48 21.54 16.89 6.18
N SER A 49 22.52 16.14 5.72
CA SER A 49 22.39 15.05 4.76
C SER A 49 21.24 14.10 5.12
N PRO A 50 20.58 13.46 4.15
CA PRO A 50 19.46 12.58 4.39
C PRO A 50 19.86 11.39 5.27
N ALA A 51 19.42 11.37 6.52
CA ALA A 51 19.57 10.23 7.41
C ALA A 51 18.47 9.21 7.08
N GLY A 52 18.84 8.18 6.32
CA GLY A 52 17.94 7.08 5.98
C GLY A 52 17.96 5.97 7.02
N VAL A 53 16.80 5.44 7.34
CA VAL A 53 16.66 4.14 8.01
C VAL A 53 16.89 3.06 6.99
N SER A 54 17.68 2.05 7.32
CA SER A 54 18.09 0.96 6.40
C SER A 54 18.67 1.46 5.06
N GLY A 55 19.34 2.64 5.03
CA GLY A 55 20.00 3.14 3.83
C GLY A 55 19.09 3.81 2.79
N ARG A 56 17.85 4.16 3.14
CA ARG A 56 16.93 4.89 2.24
C ARG A 56 16.98 6.38 2.50
N PRO A 57 17.10 7.22 1.45
CA PRO A 57 16.97 8.66 1.59
C PRO A 57 15.59 9.06 2.11
N GLY A 58 15.54 9.99 3.06
CA GLY A 58 14.29 10.52 3.60
C GLY A 58 14.41 12.01 3.91
N TRP A 59 13.29 12.71 3.87
CA TRP A 59 13.18 14.15 4.10
C TRP A 59 12.05 14.44 5.08
N SER A 60 12.22 15.47 5.87
CA SER A 60 11.17 16.00 6.73
C SER A 60 11.16 17.53 6.66
N GLY A 61 9.99 18.10 6.81
CA GLY A 61 9.76 19.53 6.90
C GLY A 61 8.50 19.80 7.74
N ASP A 62 8.17 21.07 7.94
CA ASP A 62 7.00 21.45 8.71
C ASP A 62 5.71 20.92 8.02
N GLY A 63 5.05 19.98 8.68
CA GLY A 63 3.78 19.42 8.21
C GLY A 63 3.87 18.22 7.26
N ALA A 64 5.06 17.79 6.80
CA ALA A 64 5.21 16.64 5.91
C ALA A 64 6.48 15.81 6.17
N VAL A 65 6.43 14.56 5.70
CA VAL A 65 7.58 13.64 5.64
C VAL A 65 7.57 12.94 4.29
N ALA A 66 8.75 12.70 3.71
CA ALA A 66 8.91 11.95 2.47
C ALA A 66 10.04 10.94 2.57
N TRP A 67 9.98 9.86 1.79
CA TRP A 67 11.02 8.83 1.68
C TRP A 67 11.04 8.23 0.28
N LEU A 68 12.23 7.81 -0.16
CA LEU A 68 12.44 7.29 -1.51
C LEU A 68 12.56 5.76 -1.50
N ASP A 69 11.77 5.07 -2.32
CA ASP A 69 12.10 3.72 -2.80
C ASP A 69 13.10 3.84 -3.97
N ALA A 70 14.37 3.82 -3.62
CA ALA A 70 15.45 4.04 -4.59
C ALA A 70 15.46 2.99 -5.72
N GLY A 71 15.01 1.75 -5.46
CA GLY A 71 14.94 0.70 -6.47
C GLY A 71 13.94 1.00 -7.58
N ARG A 72 12.91 1.79 -7.28
CA ARG A 72 11.87 2.19 -8.23
C ARG A 72 11.97 3.66 -8.65
N GLY A 73 12.72 4.48 -7.93
CA GLY A 73 12.69 5.94 -8.08
C GLY A 73 11.34 6.53 -7.67
N HIS A 74 10.64 5.89 -6.73
CA HIS A 74 9.32 6.30 -6.26
C HIS A 74 9.43 6.99 -4.90
N LEU A 75 9.03 8.26 -4.85
CA LEU A 75 8.99 9.05 -3.62
C LEU A 75 7.60 8.97 -2.99
N TRP A 76 7.55 8.55 -1.75
CA TRP A 76 6.35 8.58 -0.92
C TRP A 76 6.37 9.79 -0.02
N SER A 77 5.21 10.42 0.18
CA SER A 77 5.08 11.53 1.11
C SER A 77 3.74 11.51 1.83
N VAL A 78 3.72 12.05 3.05
CA VAL A 78 2.52 12.18 3.89
C VAL A 78 2.54 13.52 4.60
N GLY A 79 1.37 14.08 4.89
CA GLY A 79 1.22 15.35 5.59
C GLY A 79 0.41 16.36 4.80
N ASP A 80 0.70 17.64 4.95
CA ASP A 80 0.11 18.71 4.16
C ASP A 80 0.56 18.65 2.70
N ALA A 81 -0.33 18.94 1.75
CA ALA A 81 -0.04 18.77 0.32
C ALA A 81 1.07 19.72 -0.18
N ALA A 82 1.06 20.97 0.26
CA ALA A 82 2.07 21.93 -0.15
C ALA A 82 3.43 21.61 0.48
N ALA A 83 3.45 21.21 1.77
CA ALA A 83 4.65 20.75 2.46
C ALA A 83 5.21 19.47 1.84
N ALA A 84 4.36 18.51 1.49
CA ALA A 84 4.75 17.28 0.78
C ALA A 84 5.37 17.60 -0.59
N ALA A 85 4.75 18.50 -1.35
CA ALA A 85 5.29 18.93 -2.65
C ALA A 85 6.67 19.59 -2.50
N ALA A 86 6.88 20.43 -1.49
CA ALA A 86 8.19 21.02 -1.22
C ALA A 86 9.26 19.95 -0.98
N LEU A 87 8.91 18.83 -0.33
CA LEU A 87 9.83 17.70 -0.14
C LEU A 87 10.07 16.93 -1.44
N VAL A 88 9.07 16.78 -2.33
CA VAL A 88 9.26 16.20 -3.67
C VAL A 88 10.24 17.02 -4.48
N LEU A 89 10.06 18.36 -4.52
CA LEU A 89 10.93 19.28 -5.25
C LEU A 89 12.37 19.22 -4.72
N ARG A 90 12.51 19.23 -3.41
CA ARG A 90 13.82 19.13 -2.74
C ARG A 90 14.51 17.80 -3.04
N ALA A 91 13.79 16.69 -2.95
CA ALA A 91 14.34 15.36 -3.26
C ALA A 91 14.82 15.28 -4.72
N GLU A 92 14.04 15.83 -5.66
CA GLU A 92 14.41 15.86 -7.07
C GLU A 92 15.66 16.72 -7.32
N GLU A 93 15.79 17.86 -6.65
CA GLU A 93 16.96 18.71 -6.75
C GLU A 93 18.23 18.01 -6.19
N GLU A 94 18.12 17.40 -5.00
CA GLU A 94 19.24 16.71 -4.35
C GLU A 94 19.67 15.44 -5.11
N LEU A 95 18.71 14.70 -5.67
CA LEU A 95 18.93 13.41 -6.33
C LEU A 95 19.00 13.47 -7.86
N ARG A 96 18.84 14.64 -8.46
CA ARG A 96 19.05 14.94 -9.88
C ARG A 96 18.41 13.93 -10.85
N GLY A 97 17.09 13.87 -10.91
CA GLY A 97 16.36 13.01 -11.85
C GLY A 97 16.21 11.56 -11.40
N THR A 98 16.50 11.28 -10.13
CA THR A 98 16.27 9.93 -9.58
C THR A 98 14.80 9.71 -9.25
N VAL A 99 14.05 10.77 -8.87
CA VAL A 99 12.62 10.67 -8.59
C VAL A 99 11.83 10.60 -9.90
N ARG A 100 11.30 9.44 -10.21
CA ARG A 100 10.51 9.19 -11.44
C ARG A 100 9.02 9.29 -11.20
N GLU A 101 8.60 8.90 -10.01
CA GLU A 101 7.21 8.86 -9.57
C GLU A 101 7.12 9.35 -8.15
N PHE A 102 5.98 9.93 -7.80
CA PHE A 102 5.67 10.23 -6.41
C PHE A 102 4.24 9.83 -6.06
N THR A 103 4.03 9.56 -4.78
CA THR A 103 2.71 9.43 -4.16
C THR A 103 2.68 10.29 -2.92
N GLY A 104 1.67 11.14 -2.81
CA GLY A 104 1.51 12.04 -1.68
C GLY A 104 0.05 12.34 -1.37
N PRO A 105 -0.22 13.20 -0.39
CA PRO A 105 -1.58 13.62 -0.07
C PRO A 105 -2.22 14.28 -1.29
N ARG A 106 -3.54 14.15 -1.42
CA ARG A 106 -4.32 14.76 -2.51
C ARG A 106 -4.02 16.26 -2.61
N GLY A 107 -3.77 16.73 -3.83
CA GLY A 107 -3.40 18.12 -4.11
C GLY A 107 -1.88 18.32 -4.25
N VAL A 108 -1.05 17.35 -3.86
CA VAL A 108 0.40 17.42 -4.04
C VAL A 108 0.77 17.60 -5.51
N GLU A 109 0.02 16.98 -6.42
CA GLU A 109 0.21 17.04 -7.87
C GLU A 109 0.05 18.46 -8.43
N ALA A 110 -0.84 19.26 -7.86
CA ALA A 110 -1.04 20.64 -8.30
C ALA A 110 0.22 21.47 -8.05
N HIS A 111 0.82 21.34 -6.87
CA HIS A 111 2.04 22.08 -6.51
C HIS A 111 3.27 21.56 -7.24
N VAL A 112 3.44 20.24 -7.39
CA VAL A 112 4.57 19.66 -8.13
C VAL A 112 4.46 20.01 -9.61
N GLY A 113 3.24 20.04 -10.16
CA GLY A 113 2.97 20.37 -11.56
C GLY A 113 3.30 21.81 -11.97
N GLU A 114 3.47 22.72 -11.02
CA GLU A 114 3.98 24.08 -11.29
C GLU A 114 5.46 24.07 -11.70
N HIS A 115 6.20 23.01 -11.39
CA HIS A 115 7.65 22.91 -11.60
C HIS A 115 8.05 21.82 -12.59
N PHE A 116 7.20 20.79 -12.76
CA PHE A 116 7.46 19.60 -13.59
C PHE A 116 6.28 19.24 -14.47
N GLY A 117 6.55 18.69 -15.64
CA GLY A 117 5.53 17.96 -16.40
C GLY A 117 5.10 16.71 -15.65
N LEU A 118 3.79 16.44 -15.57
CA LEU A 118 3.25 15.25 -14.90
C LEU A 118 2.44 14.41 -15.89
N THR A 119 2.58 13.09 -15.78
CA THR A 119 1.72 12.10 -16.45
C THR A 119 1.25 11.05 -15.47
N ASP A 120 0.31 10.21 -15.92
CA ASP A 120 -0.22 9.09 -15.13
C ASP A 120 -0.72 9.55 -13.74
N VAL A 121 -1.40 10.70 -13.71
CA VAL A 121 -1.98 11.23 -12.47
C VAL A 121 -3.16 10.36 -12.06
N VAL A 122 -3.05 9.71 -10.89
CA VAL A 122 -4.04 8.76 -10.40
C VAL A 122 -4.36 9.04 -8.95
N GLU A 123 -5.65 9.13 -8.63
CA GLU A 123 -6.12 9.26 -7.25
C GLU A 123 -6.40 7.88 -6.64
N TRP A 124 -5.95 7.70 -5.40
CA TRP A 124 -6.10 6.50 -4.61
C TRP A 124 -6.76 6.80 -3.28
N VAL A 125 -7.53 5.83 -2.79
CA VAL A 125 -8.02 5.79 -1.40
C VAL A 125 -7.25 4.70 -0.69
N PHE A 126 -6.58 5.06 0.40
CA PHE A 126 -6.04 4.09 1.34
C PHE A 126 -7.14 3.65 2.29
N ARG A 127 -7.30 2.33 2.47
CA ARG A 127 -8.34 1.76 3.31
C ARG A 127 -7.77 0.73 4.27
N TRP A 128 -8.39 0.60 5.41
CA TRP A 128 -7.97 -0.34 6.44
C TRP A 128 -9.13 -0.83 7.30
N THR A 129 -8.95 -1.97 7.95
CA THR A 129 -9.85 -2.50 8.97
C THR A 129 -9.07 -3.26 10.03
N LEU A 130 -9.56 -3.22 11.27
CA LEU A 130 -9.06 -4.03 12.39
C LEU A 130 -10.02 -5.17 12.73
N GLU A 131 -11.17 -5.21 12.08
CA GLU A 131 -12.26 -6.13 12.39
C GLU A 131 -12.38 -7.21 11.32
N GLU A 132 -12.72 -8.43 11.75
CA GLU A 132 -13.09 -9.47 10.82
C GLU A 132 -14.35 -9.07 10.06
N PRO A 133 -14.37 -9.21 8.73
CA PRO A 133 -15.55 -8.86 7.95
C PRO A 133 -16.71 -9.83 8.25
N PRO A 134 -17.96 -9.45 7.96
CA PRO A 134 -19.08 -10.39 7.98
C PRO A 134 -18.81 -11.56 7.04
N ALA A 135 -19.35 -12.72 7.38
CA ALA A 135 -19.24 -13.91 6.54
C ALA A 135 -19.88 -13.67 5.16
N MET A 136 -19.15 -14.00 4.10
CA MET A 136 -19.64 -13.85 2.73
C MET A 136 -19.92 -15.22 2.08
N PRO A 137 -21.03 -15.34 1.33
CA PRO A 137 -21.30 -16.58 0.59
C PRO A 137 -20.13 -16.94 -0.33
N GLY A 138 -19.70 -18.19 -0.30
CA GLY A 138 -18.63 -18.69 -1.16
C GLY A 138 -17.23 -18.62 -0.57
N GLU A 139 -17.03 -18.06 0.62
CA GLU A 139 -15.71 -18.03 1.28
C GLU A 139 -15.09 -19.42 1.46
N GLN A 140 -15.91 -20.45 1.67
CA GLN A 140 -15.44 -21.84 1.80
C GLN A 140 -14.79 -22.40 0.53
N ARG A 141 -14.92 -21.70 -0.61
CA ARG A 141 -14.28 -22.07 -1.89
C ARG A 141 -12.89 -21.46 -2.03
N VAL A 142 -12.53 -20.52 -1.16
CA VAL A 142 -11.22 -19.85 -1.22
C VAL A 142 -10.17 -20.80 -0.67
N ALA A 143 -9.11 -20.98 -1.43
CA ALA A 143 -7.94 -21.76 -1.02
C ALA A 143 -6.65 -21.01 -1.27
N PRO A 144 -5.62 -21.21 -0.41
CA PRO A 144 -4.26 -20.74 -0.70
C PRO A 144 -3.74 -21.33 -2.01
N LEU A 145 -2.91 -20.54 -2.71
CA LEU A 145 -2.23 -20.92 -3.95
C LEU A 145 -0.72 -20.83 -3.72
N GLY A 146 -0.03 -21.95 -3.87
CA GLY A 146 1.42 -22.05 -3.72
C GLY A 146 2.19 -21.62 -4.98
N ALA A 147 3.51 -21.76 -4.92
CA ALA A 147 4.40 -21.37 -6.00
C ALA A 147 4.14 -22.15 -7.31
N GLU A 148 3.61 -23.37 -7.22
CA GLU A 148 3.21 -24.20 -8.36
C GLU A 148 2.12 -23.58 -9.24
N HIS A 149 1.41 -22.58 -8.71
CA HIS A 149 0.35 -21.86 -9.43
C HIS A 149 0.83 -20.52 -10.02
N HIS A 150 2.12 -20.15 -9.92
CA HIS A 150 2.61 -18.85 -10.34
C HIS A 150 2.35 -18.55 -11.82
N GLU A 151 2.55 -19.51 -12.70
CA GLU A 151 2.31 -19.33 -14.15
C GLU A 151 0.81 -19.12 -14.43
N GLU A 152 -0.06 -19.90 -13.79
CA GLU A 152 -1.50 -19.75 -13.90
C GLU A 152 -1.96 -18.37 -13.38
N LEU A 153 -1.43 -17.93 -12.24
CA LEU A 153 -1.71 -16.61 -11.66
C LEU A 153 -1.27 -15.47 -12.59
N LEU A 154 -0.09 -15.55 -13.20
CA LEU A 154 0.39 -14.56 -14.18
C LEU A 154 -0.53 -14.49 -15.39
N ALA A 155 -0.91 -15.63 -15.96
CA ALA A 155 -1.82 -15.69 -17.08
C ALA A 155 -3.21 -15.12 -16.74
N PHE A 156 -3.74 -15.49 -15.57
CA PHE A 156 -5.04 -15.02 -15.08
C PHE A 156 -5.04 -13.49 -14.84
N LEU A 157 -4.02 -12.97 -14.17
CA LEU A 157 -3.89 -11.53 -13.94
C LEU A 157 -3.73 -10.75 -15.24
N GLY A 158 -2.93 -11.26 -16.17
CA GLY A 158 -2.76 -10.65 -17.49
C GLY A 158 -4.07 -10.56 -18.28
N ALA A 159 -4.94 -11.57 -18.16
CA ALA A 159 -6.22 -11.60 -18.86
C ALA A 159 -7.32 -10.75 -18.20
N HIS A 160 -7.37 -10.73 -16.85
CA HIS A 160 -8.52 -10.19 -16.11
C HIS A 160 -8.23 -8.92 -15.31
N SER A 161 -6.95 -8.61 -15.07
CA SER A 161 -6.48 -7.43 -14.33
C SER A 161 -5.07 -6.99 -14.81
N PRO A 162 -4.92 -6.59 -16.09
CA PRO A 162 -3.60 -6.28 -16.67
C PRO A 162 -2.85 -5.16 -15.94
N ALA A 163 -3.56 -4.27 -15.26
CA ALA A 163 -2.98 -3.20 -14.44
C ALA A 163 -2.75 -3.61 -12.97
N HIS A 164 -2.61 -4.91 -12.68
CA HIS A 164 -2.33 -5.38 -11.32
C HIS A 164 -1.00 -4.83 -10.79
N SER A 165 -1.00 -4.45 -9.50
CA SER A 165 0.17 -3.82 -8.86
C SER A 165 1.24 -4.81 -8.37
N THR A 166 0.85 -6.06 -8.16
CA THR A 166 1.68 -7.10 -7.56
C THR A 166 1.49 -8.41 -8.30
N GLY A 167 2.58 -9.05 -8.70
CA GLY A 167 2.56 -10.35 -9.39
C GLY A 167 3.14 -11.49 -8.54
N PRO A 168 2.94 -12.74 -8.97
CA PRO A 168 3.62 -13.89 -8.40
C PRO A 168 5.15 -13.74 -8.46
N GLY A 169 5.84 -14.20 -7.41
CA GLY A 169 7.29 -14.05 -7.29
C GLY A 169 7.77 -12.74 -6.68
N CYS A 170 6.90 -11.76 -6.44
CA CYS A 170 7.27 -10.58 -5.68
C CYS A 170 7.62 -10.95 -4.23
N ALA A 171 8.79 -10.51 -3.76
CA ALA A 171 9.32 -10.86 -2.44
C ALA A 171 8.44 -10.37 -1.26
N ASP A 172 7.66 -9.31 -1.48
CA ASP A 172 6.79 -8.73 -0.46
C ASP A 172 5.47 -9.49 -0.31
N VAL A 173 5.15 -10.44 -1.20
CA VAL A 173 3.92 -11.24 -1.12
C VAL A 173 4.10 -12.39 -0.14
N SER A 174 3.21 -12.46 0.84
CA SER A 174 3.18 -13.53 1.84
C SER A 174 2.18 -14.63 1.52
N LEU A 175 1.15 -14.34 0.72
CA LEU A 175 0.08 -15.28 0.42
C LEU A 175 -0.59 -14.93 -0.91
N TRP A 176 -0.82 -15.94 -1.75
CA TRP A 176 -1.83 -15.91 -2.80
C TRP A 176 -3.00 -16.80 -2.41
N ALA A 177 -4.22 -16.37 -2.74
CA ALA A 177 -5.42 -17.18 -2.60
C ALA A 177 -6.31 -17.04 -3.82
N GLY A 178 -7.12 -18.06 -4.07
CA GLY A 178 -8.01 -18.07 -5.23
C GLY A 178 -9.24 -18.93 -5.05
N ILE A 179 -10.15 -18.78 -6.00
CA ILE A 179 -11.38 -19.59 -6.14
C ILE A 179 -11.31 -20.28 -7.48
N ARG A 180 -11.65 -21.57 -7.49
CA ARG A 180 -11.79 -22.36 -8.70
C ARG A 180 -13.25 -22.69 -9.01
N ASP A 181 -13.56 -22.86 -10.29
CA ASP A 181 -14.83 -23.39 -10.74
C ASP A 181 -14.90 -24.92 -10.57
N THR A 182 -16.03 -25.51 -10.91
CA THR A 182 -16.25 -26.96 -10.84
C THR A 182 -15.38 -27.78 -11.80
N ARG A 183 -14.75 -27.13 -12.77
CA ARG A 183 -13.81 -27.75 -13.72
C ARG A 183 -12.35 -27.58 -13.28
N GLY A 184 -12.11 -26.91 -12.15
CA GLY A 184 -10.78 -26.63 -11.62
C GLY A 184 -10.12 -25.37 -12.18
N HIS A 185 -10.76 -24.58 -13.04
CA HIS A 185 -10.19 -23.34 -13.57
C HIS A 185 -10.23 -22.24 -12.51
N LEU A 186 -9.17 -21.45 -12.44
CA LEU A 186 -9.09 -20.26 -11.58
C LEU A 186 -10.09 -19.21 -12.06
N VAL A 187 -10.96 -18.73 -11.19
CA VAL A 187 -12.00 -17.73 -11.50
C VAL A 187 -11.92 -16.47 -10.65
N ALA A 188 -11.16 -16.49 -9.58
CA ALA A 188 -10.76 -15.30 -8.83
C ALA A 188 -9.43 -15.54 -8.12
N CYS A 189 -8.62 -14.50 -8.00
CA CYS A 189 -7.39 -14.54 -7.20
C CYS A 189 -7.13 -13.19 -6.52
N GLY A 190 -6.29 -13.22 -5.50
CA GLY A 190 -5.81 -12.04 -4.79
C GLY A 190 -4.62 -12.39 -3.91
N ALA A 191 -3.87 -11.37 -3.51
CA ALA A 191 -2.68 -11.51 -2.70
C ALA A 191 -2.77 -10.76 -1.38
N LEU A 192 -2.06 -11.25 -0.38
CA LEU A 192 -1.58 -10.46 0.75
C LEU A 192 -0.09 -10.20 0.54
N SER A 193 0.23 -8.93 0.47
CA SER A 193 1.56 -8.39 0.41
C SER A 193 1.86 -7.66 1.73
N ARG A 194 3.03 -7.04 1.82
CA ARG A 194 3.41 -6.20 2.96
C ARG A 194 3.76 -4.81 2.47
N LEU A 195 3.27 -3.80 3.18
CA LEU A 195 3.80 -2.45 3.04
C LEU A 195 5.26 -2.47 3.50
N ARG A 196 6.19 -2.15 2.61
CA ARG A 196 7.64 -2.29 2.85
C ARG A 196 8.12 -1.53 4.07
N ASP A 197 7.51 -0.40 4.34
CA ASP A 197 7.99 0.52 5.37
C ASP A 197 7.43 0.19 6.76
N SER A 198 6.19 -0.29 6.84
CA SER A 198 5.53 -0.64 8.11
C SER A 198 5.44 -2.15 8.36
N GLY A 199 5.58 -2.96 7.32
CA GLY A 199 5.30 -4.40 7.39
C GLY A 199 3.80 -4.73 7.49
N ALA A 200 2.93 -3.73 7.42
CA ALA A 200 1.49 -3.92 7.50
C ALA A 200 0.99 -4.80 6.34
N PRO A 201 0.03 -5.71 6.59
CA PRO A 201 -0.54 -6.54 5.54
C PRO A 201 -1.33 -5.68 4.55
N LEU A 202 -1.01 -5.81 3.29
CA LEU A 202 -1.60 -5.09 2.17
C LEU A 202 -2.28 -6.06 1.23
N MET A 203 -3.60 -5.98 1.11
CA MET A 203 -4.32 -6.72 0.08
C MET A 203 -4.06 -6.11 -1.29
N ALA A 204 -3.67 -6.92 -2.25
CA ALA A 204 -3.27 -6.50 -3.58
C ALA A 204 -3.81 -7.46 -4.66
N SER A 205 -3.87 -6.96 -5.89
CA SER A 205 -4.12 -7.74 -7.11
C SER A 205 -5.38 -8.63 -7.04
N VAL A 206 -6.45 -8.12 -6.41
CA VAL A 206 -7.75 -8.81 -6.40
C VAL A 206 -8.35 -8.76 -7.80
N ALA A 207 -8.51 -9.92 -8.42
CA ALA A 207 -9.04 -10.09 -9.75
C ALA A 207 -10.14 -11.14 -9.80
N THR A 208 -11.12 -10.95 -10.69
CA THR A 208 -12.18 -11.93 -10.98
C THR A 208 -12.30 -12.06 -12.48
N ASP A 209 -12.44 -13.30 -12.95
CA ASP A 209 -12.74 -13.58 -14.36
C ASP A 209 -13.85 -12.67 -14.86
N THR A 210 -13.56 -11.95 -15.94
CA THR A 210 -14.45 -10.93 -16.50
C THR A 210 -15.82 -11.49 -16.85
N SER A 211 -15.88 -12.75 -17.28
CA SER A 211 -17.14 -13.45 -17.62
C SER A 211 -17.94 -13.89 -16.40
N GLN A 212 -17.32 -13.95 -15.21
CA GLN A 212 -17.95 -14.40 -13.98
C GLN A 212 -18.12 -13.28 -12.93
N ARG A 213 -17.94 -12.04 -13.33
CA ARG A 213 -18.20 -10.88 -12.46
C ARG A 213 -19.68 -10.82 -12.06
N GLY A 214 -19.95 -10.17 -10.93
CA GLY A 214 -21.31 -10.05 -10.39
C GLY A 214 -21.80 -11.27 -9.60
N GLN A 215 -21.05 -12.37 -9.57
CA GLN A 215 -21.43 -13.62 -8.86
C GLN A 215 -20.92 -13.68 -7.40
N GLY A 216 -20.39 -12.59 -6.86
CA GLY A 216 -19.90 -12.52 -5.47
C GLY A 216 -18.50 -13.10 -5.25
N LEU A 217 -17.82 -13.62 -6.29
CA LEU A 217 -16.49 -14.25 -6.15
C LEU A 217 -15.45 -13.30 -5.56
N GLY A 218 -15.38 -12.07 -6.06
CA GLY A 218 -14.50 -11.04 -5.51
C GLY A 218 -14.81 -10.70 -4.05
N ALA A 219 -16.09 -10.69 -3.67
CA ALA A 219 -16.50 -10.43 -2.30
C ALA A 219 -16.08 -11.56 -1.35
N ALA A 220 -16.31 -12.82 -1.75
CA ALA A 220 -15.90 -13.99 -0.99
C ALA A 220 -14.37 -14.03 -0.78
N LEU A 221 -13.62 -13.82 -1.85
CA LEU A 221 -12.16 -13.80 -1.81
C LEU A 221 -11.63 -12.66 -0.92
N THR A 222 -12.17 -11.45 -1.10
CA THR A 222 -11.76 -10.28 -0.30
C THR A 222 -12.06 -10.48 1.18
N ALA A 223 -13.25 -11.00 1.53
CA ALA A 223 -13.61 -11.27 2.92
C ALA A 223 -12.68 -12.32 3.54
N TRP A 224 -12.35 -13.38 2.81
CA TRP A 224 -11.44 -14.42 3.27
C TRP A 224 -10.02 -13.86 3.52
N LEU A 225 -9.47 -13.10 2.56
CA LEU A 225 -8.15 -12.46 2.70
C LEU A 225 -8.12 -11.46 3.86
N THR A 226 -9.17 -10.64 3.99
CA THR A 226 -9.30 -9.70 5.11
C THR A 226 -9.31 -10.42 6.44
N ARG A 227 -10.14 -11.46 6.58
CA ARG A 227 -10.24 -12.28 7.78
C ARG A 227 -8.91 -12.94 8.15
N TYR A 228 -8.23 -13.49 7.15
CA TYR A 228 -6.90 -14.05 7.33
C TYR A 228 -5.91 -12.98 7.85
N ALA A 229 -5.86 -11.82 7.20
CA ALA A 229 -4.95 -10.74 7.59
C ALA A 229 -5.25 -10.21 9.01
N VAL A 230 -6.51 -10.00 9.35
CA VAL A 230 -6.91 -9.53 10.70
C VAL A 230 -6.55 -10.56 11.76
N ARG A 231 -6.78 -11.85 11.53
CA ARG A 231 -6.42 -12.91 12.49
C ARG A 231 -4.93 -13.05 12.72
N GLU A 232 -4.14 -12.99 11.65
CA GLU A 232 -2.70 -13.21 11.73
C GLU A 232 -1.93 -11.95 12.15
N HIS A 233 -2.45 -10.76 11.81
CA HIS A 233 -1.70 -9.51 11.92
C HIS A 233 -2.44 -8.40 12.68
N GLY A 234 -3.71 -8.59 13.04
CA GLY A 234 -4.54 -7.61 13.72
C GLY A 234 -5.16 -6.53 12.82
N LEU A 235 -4.82 -6.49 11.53
CA LEU A 235 -5.37 -5.53 10.57
C LEU A 235 -5.28 -6.04 9.14
N CYS A 236 -6.03 -5.39 8.24
CA CYS A 236 -5.84 -5.50 6.80
C CYS A 236 -5.90 -4.12 6.17
N THR A 237 -5.00 -3.84 5.22
CA THR A 237 -4.97 -2.59 4.45
C THR A 237 -5.11 -2.87 2.97
N LEU A 238 -5.51 -1.87 2.21
CA LEU A 238 -5.54 -1.91 0.75
C LEU A 238 -5.47 -0.52 0.13
N TRP A 239 -5.08 -0.46 -1.14
CA TRP A 239 -5.21 0.71 -2.00
C TRP A 239 -6.32 0.48 -3.02
N GLN A 240 -7.17 1.48 -3.21
CA GLN A 240 -8.25 1.48 -4.17
C GLN A 240 -8.17 2.71 -5.06
N LEU A 241 -8.38 2.55 -6.37
CA LEU A 241 -8.61 3.68 -7.27
C LEU A 241 -9.85 4.46 -6.81
N ALA A 242 -9.74 5.77 -6.65
CA ALA A 242 -10.83 6.61 -6.13
C ALA A 242 -12.12 6.49 -6.95
N GLY A 243 -12.00 6.30 -8.27
CA GLY A 243 -13.15 6.11 -9.18
C GLY A 243 -13.75 4.70 -9.21
N ASN A 244 -13.24 3.71 -8.47
CA ASN A 244 -13.72 2.34 -8.49
C ASN A 244 -14.93 2.12 -7.55
N ALA A 245 -16.09 2.65 -7.92
CA ALA A 245 -17.31 2.57 -7.11
C ALA A 245 -17.76 1.12 -6.77
N PRO A 246 -17.63 0.09 -7.65
CA PRO A 246 -17.93 -1.29 -7.25
C PRO A 246 -17.03 -1.80 -6.12
N ALA A 247 -15.73 -1.54 -6.16
CA ALA A 247 -14.79 -1.94 -5.12
C ALA A 247 -15.07 -1.15 -3.83
N GLN A 248 -15.36 0.14 -3.93
CA GLN A 248 -15.73 0.97 -2.78
C GLN A 248 -16.89 0.35 -2.01
N ARG A 249 -18.02 0.08 -2.69
CA ARG A 249 -19.19 -0.56 -2.05
C ARG A 249 -18.88 -1.93 -1.43
N LEU A 250 -17.94 -2.67 -2.00
CA LEU A 250 -17.50 -3.95 -1.44
C LEU A 250 -16.75 -3.71 -0.14
N TYR A 251 -15.74 -2.84 -0.14
CA TYR A 251 -14.92 -2.57 1.05
C TYR A 251 -15.72 -1.93 2.18
N ASP A 252 -16.69 -1.03 1.86
CA ASP A 252 -17.62 -0.47 2.85
C ASP A 252 -18.41 -1.59 3.56
N ARG A 253 -18.95 -2.55 2.80
CA ARG A 253 -19.68 -3.70 3.37
C ARG A 253 -18.81 -4.63 4.21
N LEU A 254 -17.51 -4.71 3.92
CA LEU A 254 -16.56 -5.52 4.67
C LEU A 254 -15.96 -4.78 5.89
N GLY A 255 -16.43 -3.55 6.18
CA GLY A 255 -16.01 -2.80 7.35
C GLY A 255 -14.70 -2.02 7.19
N TYR A 256 -14.23 -1.85 5.96
CA TYR A 256 -13.09 -0.98 5.71
C TYR A 256 -13.44 0.49 5.93
N ARG A 257 -12.52 1.21 6.51
CA ARG A 257 -12.59 2.66 6.72
C ARG A 257 -11.74 3.35 5.69
N ASP A 258 -12.23 4.49 5.20
CA ASP A 258 -11.46 5.39 4.35
C ASP A 258 -10.54 6.24 5.21
N GLU A 259 -9.38 6.54 4.65
CA GLU A 259 -8.48 7.40 5.39
C GLU A 259 -7.98 8.57 4.57
N ASP A 260 -7.07 8.35 3.65
CA ASP A 260 -6.50 9.46 2.92
C ASP A 260 -6.67 9.25 1.41
N LEU A 261 -7.12 10.32 0.76
CA LEU A 261 -6.97 10.47 -0.67
C LEU A 261 -5.52 10.82 -0.95
N CYS A 262 -4.86 9.96 -1.70
CA CYS A 262 -3.52 10.18 -2.18
C CYS A 262 -3.53 10.34 -3.69
N THR A 263 -2.59 11.12 -4.21
CA THR A 263 -2.33 11.23 -5.64
C THR A 263 -0.97 10.67 -5.95
N SER A 264 -0.91 9.80 -6.94
CA SER A 264 0.35 9.35 -7.58
C SER A 264 0.49 10.04 -8.93
N ALA A 265 1.70 10.40 -9.29
CA ALA A 265 2.02 10.92 -10.61
C ALA A 265 3.44 10.58 -11.01
N ARG A 266 3.68 10.56 -12.32
CA ARG A 266 5.01 10.38 -12.92
C ARG A 266 5.56 11.71 -13.36
N ILE A 267 6.83 11.98 -13.04
CA ILE A 267 7.58 13.17 -13.48
C ILE A 267 8.13 12.93 -14.87
N THR A 268 7.85 13.81 -15.83
CA THR A 268 8.25 13.65 -17.24
C THR A 268 9.26 14.70 -17.73
N GLY A 269 9.65 15.67 -16.91
CA GLY A 269 10.62 16.71 -17.25
C GLY A 269 10.36 18.01 -16.49
N ARG A 270 11.32 18.89 -16.58
CA ARG A 270 11.19 20.29 -16.13
C ARG A 270 10.57 21.15 -17.20
#